data_9bc88c7ce769b83deb0ec232d9bd117a
#
_entry.id   9bc88c7ce769b83deb0ec232d9bd117a
#
_cell.length_a   1.000
_cell.length_b   1.000
_cell.length_c   1.000
_cell.angle_alpha   90.00
_cell.angle_beta   90.00
_cell.angle_gamma   90.00
#
_symmetry.space_group_name_H-M   'P 1'
#
loop_
_entity.id
_entity.type
_entity.pdbx_description
1 polymer ?
#
loop_
_entity_poly.entity_id
_entity_poly.type
_entity_poly.pdbx_seq_one_letter_code
_entity_poly.pdbx_strand_id
1 'polypeptide(L)'
;MTALLSIFATAILPIITLAAVGVVLGRARDIDIDPLNTVTVYVLVPALIFHSIATASFGGATLARIGVATVVYLVAMVVVAEAVGRLFGMDEPILSALVLVSAFPNSGNYGIPLSEFAFGATGRSTAVVYLTAQAVLLY
;
A
#
# COMPACT_ATOMS: atom_id res chain seq x y z
N MET A 1 21.46 -6.46 13.95
CA MET A 1 20.48 -5.80 14.84
C MET A 1 20.34 -4.31 14.59
N THR A 2 21.42 -3.58 14.27
CA THR A 2 21.39 -2.13 13.98
C THR A 2 20.54 -1.76 12.76
N ALA A 3 20.58 -2.55 11.68
CA ALA A 3 19.79 -2.27 10.47
C ALA A 3 18.27 -2.37 10.68
N LEU A 4 17.79 -3.37 11.43
CA LEU A 4 16.36 -3.52 11.75
C LEU A 4 15.85 -2.39 12.66
N LEU A 5 16.65 -2.02 13.68
CA LEU A 5 16.33 -0.89 14.53
C LEU A 5 16.32 0.44 13.77
N SER A 6 17.23 0.62 12.82
CA SER A 6 17.26 1.80 11.95
C SER A 6 16.00 1.87 11.08
N ILE A 7 15.63 0.77 10.41
CA ILE A 7 14.39 0.73 9.58
C ILE A 7 13.15 0.98 10.46
N PHE A 8 13.09 0.38 11.64
CA PHE A 8 11.98 0.63 12.56
C PHE A 8 11.89 2.11 12.94
N ALA A 9 13.02 2.73 13.35
CA ALA A 9 13.05 4.12 13.79
C ALA A 9 12.80 5.12 12.64
N THR A 10 13.28 4.83 11.43
CA THR A 10 13.20 5.77 10.30
C THR A 10 11.97 5.56 9.42
N ALA A 11 11.41 4.37 9.36
CA ALA A 11 10.27 4.08 8.50
C ALA A 11 8.98 3.84 9.30
N ILE A 12 9.01 3.01 10.33
CA ILE A 12 7.78 2.60 11.04
C ILE A 12 7.37 3.62 12.11
N LEU A 13 8.32 4.11 12.91
CA LEU A 13 8.04 5.02 14.01
C LEU A 13 7.38 6.35 13.55
N PRO A 14 7.78 7.00 12.45
CA PRO A 14 7.08 8.18 11.93
C PRO A 14 5.62 7.91 11.57
N ILE A 15 5.32 6.77 10.97
CA ILE A 15 3.94 6.39 10.60
C ILE A 15 3.09 6.19 11.87
N ILE A 16 3.60 5.47 12.86
CA ILE A 16 2.92 5.27 14.15
C ILE A 16 2.70 6.63 14.84
N THR A 17 3.69 7.50 14.82
CA THR A 17 3.59 8.85 15.43
C THR A 17 2.50 9.68 14.77
N LEU A 18 2.45 9.71 13.43
CA LEU A 18 1.40 10.41 12.69
C LEU A 18 0.01 9.83 12.96
N ALA A 19 -0.09 8.49 13.02
CA ALA A 19 -1.35 7.84 13.36
C ALA A 19 -1.80 8.18 14.79
N ALA A 20 -0.88 8.19 15.76
CA ALA A 20 -1.17 8.60 17.14
C ALA A 20 -1.62 10.05 17.24
N VAL A 21 -0.97 10.96 16.52
CA VAL A 21 -1.40 12.38 16.43
C VAL A 21 -2.79 12.47 15.83
N GLY A 22 -3.09 11.72 14.76
CA GLY A 22 -4.43 11.66 14.16
C GLY A 22 -5.51 11.20 15.14
N VAL A 23 -5.22 10.16 15.93
CA VAL A 23 -6.14 9.67 16.97
C VAL A 23 -6.39 10.72 18.05
N VAL A 24 -5.34 11.38 18.52
CA VAL A 24 -5.45 12.44 19.54
C VAL A 24 -6.26 13.62 19.01
N LEU A 25 -5.99 14.08 17.81
CA LEU A 25 -6.72 15.18 17.17
C LEU A 25 -8.19 14.83 16.93
N GLY A 26 -8.46 13.62 16.40
CA GLY A 26 -9.83 13.15 16.18
C GLY A 26 -10.66 13.09 17.45
N ARG A 27 -10.04 12.67 18.58
CA ARG A 27 -10.71 12.66 19.89
C ARG A 27 -10.86 14.04 20.52
N ALA A 28 -9.91 14.96 20.27
CA ALA A 28 -9.90 16.27 20.90
C ALA A 28 -10.77 17.29 20.17
N ARG A 29 -11.05 17.11 18.89
CA ARG A 29 -11.65 18.14 18.03
C ARG A 29 -12.89 17.69 17.26
N ASP A 30 -13.34 16.45 17.44
CA ASP A 30 -14.51 15.91 16.71
C ASP A 30 -14.43 16.18 15.19
N ILE A 31 -13.28 15.80 14.61
CA ILE A 31 -12.97 16.07 13.21
C ILE A 31 -13.79 15.14 12.33
N ASP A 32 -14.57 15.71 11.41
CA ASP A 32 -15.22 14.95 10.35
C ASP A 32 -14.15 14.47 9.35
N ILE A 33 -14.02 13.13 9.23
CA ILE A 33 -13.02 12.47 8.39
C ILE A 33 -13.49 12.35 6.94
N ASP A 34 -14.79 12.36 6.67
CA ASP A 34 -15.35 12.13 5.33
C ASP A 34 -14.87 13.17 4.29
N PRO A 35 -14.85 14.48 4.58
CA PRO A 35 -14.30 15.47 3.64
C PRO A 35 -12.82 15.27 3.37
N LEU A 36 -12.04 14.91 4.40
CA LEU A 36 -10.60 14.66 4.27
C LEU A 36 -10.34 13.42 3.41
N ASN A 37 -11.11 12.36 3.63
CA ASN A 37 -11.04 11.15 2.83
C ASN A 37 -11.42 11.42 1.37
N THR A 38 -12.48 12.19 1.13
CA THR A 38 -12.92 12.59 -0.20
C THR A 38 -11.81 13.33 -0.96
N VAL A 39 -11.21 14.35 -0.35
CA VAL A 39 -10.08 15.09 -0.98
C VAL A 39 -8.89 14.16 -1.21
N THR A 40 -8.58 13.30 -0.25
CA THR A 40 -7.46 12.36 -0.38
C THR A 40 -7.67 11.44 -1.58
N VAL A 41 -8.83 10.77 -1.67
CA VAL A 41 -9.09 9.77 -2.71
C VAL A 41 -9.26 10.38 -4.10
N TYR A 42 -9.99 11.49 -4.22
CA TYR A 42 -10.33 12.05 -5.53
C TYR A 42 -9.34 13.10 -6.05
N VAL A 43 -8.50 13.68 -5.20
CA VAL A 43 -7.56 14.73 -5.59
C VAL A 43 -6.12 14.34 -5.30
N LEU A 44 -5.80 14.03 -4.04
CA LEU A 44 -4.40 13.84 -3.64
C LEU A 44 -3.80 12.54 -4.19
N VAL A 45 -4.55 11.43 -4.16
CA VAL A 45 -4.07 10.14 -4.70
C VAL A 45 -3.86 10.18 -6.22
N PRO A 46 -4.82 10.65 -7.05
CA PRO A 46 -4.57 10.83 -8.47
C PRO A 46 -3.41 11.78 -8.79
N ALA A 47 -3.30 12.89 -8.07
CA ALA A 47 -2.19 13.83 -8.23
C ALA A 47 -0.85 13.19 -7.87
N LEU A 48 -0.79 12.40 -6.79
CA LEU A 48 0.40 11.65 -6.38
C LEU A 48 0.80 10.61 -7.44
N ILE A 49 -0.15 9.85 -7.96
CA ILE A 49 0.09 8.85 -9.00
C ILE A 49 0.64 9.55 -10.25
N PHE A 50 -0.04 10.60 -10.72
CA PHE A 50 0.40 11.37 -11.88
C PHE A 50 1.81 11.93 -11.70
N HIS A 51 2.07 12.62 -10.58
CA HIS A 51 3.39 13.17 -10.27
C HIS A 51 4.47 12.10 -10.24
N SER A 52 4.19 10.98 -9.59
CA SER A 52 5.19 9.91 -9.43
C SER A 52 5.50 9.21 -10.76
N ILE A 53 4.50 9.01 -11.63
CA ILE A 53 4.72 8.45 -12.97
C ILE A 53 5.46 9.46 -13.86
N ALA A 54 5.05 10.73 -13.83
CA ALA A 54 5.65 11.78 -14.66
C ALA A 54 7.11 12.08 -14.28
N THR A 55 7.48 11.91 -13.01
CA THR A 55 8.85 12.14 -12.50
C THR A 55 9.67 10.86 -12.35
N ALA A 56 9.05 9.69 -12.55
CA ALA A 56 9.77 8.43 -12.48
C ALA A 56 10.77 8.30 -13.64
N SER A 57 12.04 8.18 -13.31
CA SER A 57 13.12 7.93 -14.27
C SER A 57 13.32 6.43 -14.55
N PHE A 58 12.24 5.64 -14.48
CA PHE A 58 12.33 4.21 -14.75
C PHE A 58 12.32 3.94 -16.26
N GLY A 59 13.34 3.21 -16.75
CA GLY A 59 13.29 2.66 -18.10
C GLY A 59 12.19 1.59 -18.23
N GLY A 60 11.71 1.37 -19.45
CA GLY A 60 10.62 0.42 -19.72
C GLY A 60 10.86 -0.99 -19.16
N ALA A 61 12.11 -1.45 -19.13
CA ALA A 61 12.48 -2.73 -18.54
C ALA A 61 12.19 -2.80 -17.02
N THR A 62 12.39 -1.71 -16.29
CA THR A 62 12.10 -1.66 -14.85
C THR A 62 10.60 -1.64 -14.61
N LEU A 63 9.84 -0.88 -15.40
CA LEU A 63 8.37 -0.88 -15.34
C LEU A 63 7.79 -2.27 -15.60
N ALA A 64 8.31 -2.96 -16.63
CA ALA A 64 7.89 -4.33 -16.93
C ALA A 64 8.22 -5.30 -15.77
N ARG A 65 9.39 -5.17 -15.16
CA ARG A 65 9.77 -6.00 -14.00
C ARG A 65 8.85 -5.77 -12.80
N ILE A 66 8.50 -4.52 -12.50
CA ILE A 66 7.57 -4.19 -11.41
C ILE A 66 6.18 -4.77 -11.74
N GLY A 67 5.70 -4.60 -12.98
CA GLY A 67 4.42 -5.15 -13.42
C GLY A 67 4.37 -6.69 -13.28
N VAL A 68 5.39 -7.40 -13.79
CA VAL A 68 5.49 -8.86 -13.63
C VAL A 68 5.55 -9.26 -12.17
N ALA A 69 6.36 -8.59 -11.35
CA ALA A 69 6.46 -8.87 -9.92
C ALA A 69 5.11 -8.66 -9.22
N THR A 70 4.35 -7.63 -9.59
CA THR A 70 2.99 -7.38 -9.08
C THR A 70 2.05 -8.53 -9.41
N VAL A 71 2.02 -8.99 -10.67
CA VAL A 71 1.19 -10.12 -11.08
C VAL A 71 1.56 -11.40 -10.31
N VAL A 72 2.85 -11.71 -10.24
CA VAL A 72 3.36 -12.89 -9.51
C VAL A 72 2.97 -12.82 -8.03
N TYR A 73 3.14 -11.65 -7.40
CA TYR A 73 2.74 -11.43 -6.01
C TYR A 73 1.23 -11.66 -5.83
N LEU A 74 0.38 -11.05 -6.66
CA LEU A 74 -1.08 -11.19 -6.57
C LEU A 74 -1.51 -12.64 -6.71
N VAL A 75 -1.01 -13.35 -7.73
CA VAL A 75 -1.32 -14.77 -7.95
C VAL A 75 -0.86 -15.61 -6.75
N ALA A 76 0.36 -15.38 -6.26
CA ALA A 76 0.87 -16.10 -5.09
C ALA A 76 0.01 -15.86 -3.85
N MET A 77 -0.40 -14.62 -3.59
CA MET A 77 -1.25 -14.28 -2.43
C MET A 77 -2.64 -14.87 -2.54
N VAL A 78 -3.25 -14.87 -3.73
CA VAL A 78 -4.54 -15.55 -3.97
C VAL A 78 -4.42 -17.03 -3.68
N VAL A 79 -3.42 -17.70 -4.24
CA VAL A 79 -3.20 -19.16 -4.05
C VAL A 79 -2.96 -19.50 -2.58
N VAL A 80 -2.12 -18.72 -1.89
CA VAL A 80 -1.81 -18.95 -0.48
C VAL A 80 -3.04 -18.70 0.39
N ALA A 81 -3.75 -17.58 0.18
CA ALA A 81 -4.95 -17.25 0.96
C ALA A 81 -6.05 -18.29 0.76
N GLU A 82 -6.26 -18.74 -0.48
CA GLU A 82 -7.24 -19.78 -0.79
C GLU A 82 -6.85 -21.14 -0.18
N ALA A 83 -5.59 -21.54 -0.28
CA ALA A 83 -5.09 -22.77 0.33
C ALA A 83 -5.25 -22.74 1.87
N VAL A 84 -4.87 -21.63 2.50
CA VAL A 84 -5.02 -21.44 3.95
C VAL A 84 -6.48 -21.46 4.37
N GLY A 85 -7.35 -20.69 3.69
CA GLY A 85 -8.76 -20.61 4.03
C GLY A 85 -9.47 -21.96 3.89
N ARG A 86 -9.17 -22.71 2.84
CA ARG A 86 -9.71 -24.08 2.66
C ARG A 86 -9.18 -25.06 3.70
N LEU A 87 -7.90 -24.96 4.07
CA LEU A 87 -7.29 -25.81 5.11
C LEU A 87 -7.97 -25.59 6.48
N PHE A 88 -8.38 -24.36 6.79
CA PHE A 88 -9.10 -24.03 8.00
C PHE A 88 -10.63 -24.19 7.90
N GLY A 89 -11.15 -24.68 6.78
CA GLY A 89 -12.57 -24.95 6.58
C GLY A 89 -13.43 -23.67 6.58
N MET A 90 -12.88 -22.57 6.08
CA MET A 90 -13.61 -21.29 6.02
C MET A 90 -14.75 -21.36 5.00
N ASP A 91 -15.89 -20.77 5.35
CA ASP A 91 -17.01 -20.60 4.43
C ASP A 91 -16.66 -19.66 3.28
N GLU A 92 -17.30 -19.84 2.12
CA GLU A 92 -17.03 -19.08 0.89
C GLU A 92 -16.99 -17.55 1.07
N PRO A 93 -17.91 -16.90 1.85
CA PRO A 93 -17.82 -15.45 2.07
C PRO A 93 -16.57 -15.04 2.83
N ILE A 94 -16.18 -15.82 3.84
CA ILE A 94 -14.97 -15.55 4.66
C ILE A 94 -13.71 -15.81 3.83
N LEU A 95 -13.72 -16.89 3.05
CA LEU A 95 -12.63 -17.22 2.13
C LEU A 95 -12.42 -16.10 1.10
N SER A 96 -13.48 -15.61 0.47
CA SER A 96 -13.42 -14.51 -0.48
C SER A 96 -12.88 -13.22 0.16
N ALA A 97 -13.31 -12.90 1.37
CA ALA A 97 -12.79 -11.75 2.12
C ALA A 97 -11.29 -11.93 2.43
N LEU A 98 -10.87 -13.12 2.87
CA LEU A 98 -9.45 -13.43 3.12
C LEU A 98 -8.60 -13.24 1.88
N VAL A 99 -9.05 -13.75 0.73
CA VAL A 99 -8.36 -13.59 -0.56
C VAL A 99 -8.22 -12.11 -0.92
N LEU A 100 -9.30 -11.33 -0.83
CA LEU A 100 -9.29 -9.91 -1.16
C LEU A 100 -8.32 -9.11 -0.27
N VAL A 101 -8.38 -9.26 1.04
CA VAL A 101 -7.52 -8.49 1.95
C VAL A 101 -6.05 -8.90 1.86
N SER A 102 -5.78 -10.16 1.47
CA SER A 102 -4.42 -10.67 1.31
C SER A 102 -3.79 -10.24 -0.02
N ALA A 103 -4.56 -10.29 -1.12
CA ALA A 103 -4.08 -9.92 -2.44
C ALA A 103 -3.98 -8.41 -2.63
N PHE A 104 -4.87 -7.62 -2.00
CA PHE A 104 -4.95 -6.18 -2.15
C PHE A 104 -4.69 -5.44 -0.82
N PRO A 105 -3.43 -5.42 -0.35
CA PRO A 105 -3.06 -4.72 0.86
C PRO A 105 -3.21 -3.21 0.68
N ASN A 106 -3.19 -2.46 1.79
CA ASN A 106 -3.23 -1.00 1.78
C ASN A 106 -1.91 -0.41 1.24
N SER A 107 -1.71 -0.55 -0.05
CA SER A 107 -0.49 -0.11 -0.75
C SER A 107 -0.40 1.41 -0.88
N GLY A 108 -1.54 2.11 -0.97
CA GLY A 108 -1.59 3.56 -1.10
C GLY A 108 -1.24 4.27 0.20
N ASN A 109 -2.12 4.17 1.19
CA ASN A 109 -2.01 4.97 2.40
C ASN A 109 -0.87 4.51 3.34
N TYR A 110 -0.51 3.22 3.28
CA TYR A 110 0.55 2.65 4.12
C TYR A 110 1.81 2.31 3.32
N GLY A 111 1.65 1.64 2.19
CA GLY A 111 2.78 1.11 1.42
C GLY A 111 3.67 2.20 0.82
N ILE A 112 3.09 3.28 0.27
CA ILE A 112 3.86 4.38 -0.33
C ILE A 112 4.72 5.10 0.72
N PRO A 113 4.16 5.61 1.85
CA PRO A 113 4.96 6.25 2.88
C PRO A 113 6.04 5.32 3.48
N LEU A 114 5.69 4.07 3.73
CA LEU A 114 6.66 3.09 4.26
C LEU A 114 7.84 2.89 3.29
N SER A 115 7.55 2.75 1.99
CA SER A 115 8.58 2.59 0.96
C SER A 115 9.43 3.84 0.81
N GLU A 116 8.84 5.03 0.93
CA GLU A 116 9.57 6.30 0.89
C GLU A 116 10.51 6.44 2.10
N PHE A 117 10.05 6.13 3.31
CA PHE A 117 10.89 6.18 4.51
C PHE A 117 12.02 5.14 4.49
N ALA A 118 11.77 3.95 3.93
CA ALA A 118 12.77 2.89 3.88
C ALA A 118 13.81 3.07 2.75
N PHE A 119 13.40 3.58 1.59
CA PHE A 119 14.19 3.57 0.35
C PHE A 119 14.24 4.93 -0.36
N GLY A 120 13.71 5.99 0.25
CA GLY A 120 13.66 7.33 -0.32
C GLY A 120 12.78 7.46 -1.56
N ALA A 121 13.10 8.43 -2.42
CA ALA A 121 12.32 8.72 -3.63
C ALA A 121 12.16 7.50 -4.58
N THR A 122 13.16 6.64 -4.66
CA THR A 122 13.09 5.41 -5.47
C THR A 122 12.05 4.44 -4.92
N GLY A 123 12.01 4.27 -3.60
CA GLY A 123 11.00 3.44 -2.94
C GLY A 123 9.59 3.94 -3.18
N ARG A 124 9.38 5.26 -3.01
CA ARG A 124 8.10 5.90 -3.33
C ARG A 124 7.67 5.67 -4.77
N SER A 125 8.53 5.96 -5.74
CA SER A 125 8.22 5.77 -7.17
C SER A 125 7.90 4.31 -7.51
N THR A 126 8.65 3.36 -6.96
CA THR A 126 8.40 1.93 -7.12
C THR A 126 7.04 1.52 -6.54
N ALA A 127 6.72 1.99 -5.33
CA ALA A 127 5.43 1.70 -4.68
C ALA A 127 4.24 2.29 -5.45
N VAL A 128 4.39 3.47 -6.06
CA VAL A 128 3.34 4.06 -6.91
C VAL A 128 3.13 3.26 -8.19
N VAL A 129 4.20 2.81 -8.85
CA VAL A 129 4.08 1.94 -10.04
C VAL A 129 3.42 0.61 -9.66
N TYR A 130 3.80 0.01 -8.53
CA TYR A 130 3.15 -1.18 -7.99
C TYR A 130 1.65 -0.95 -7.73
N LEU A 131 1.28 0.13 -7.04
CA LEU A 131 -0.12 0.50 -6.77
C LEU A 131 -0.91 0.69 -8.07
N THR A 132 -0.33 1.35 -9.07
CA THR A 132 -0.97 1.56 -10.37
C THR A 132 -1.21 0.23 -11.09
N ALA A 133 -0.21 -0.67 -11.11
CA ALA A 133 -0.37 -2.00 -11.68
C ALA A 133 -1.44 -2.83 -10.93
N GLN A 134 -1.44 -2.76 -9.60
CA GLN A 134 -2.45 -3.42 -8.77
C GLN A 134 -3.86 -2.89 -9.04
N ALA A 135 -4.03 -1.56 -9.18
CA ALA A 135 -5.31 -0.96 -9.49
C ALA A 135 -5.84 -1.39 -10.87
N VAL A 136 -4.98 -1.43 -11.89
CA VAL A 136 -5.36 -1.92 -13.24
C VAL A 136 -5.78 -3.40 -13.23
N LEU A 137 -5.20 -4.22 -12.36
CA LEU A 137 -5.55 -5.64 -12.24
C LEU A 137 -6.83 -5.89 -11.42
N LEU A 138 -7.25 -4.91 -10.60
CA LEU A 138 -8.46 -5.01 -9.78
C LEU A 138 -9.72 -4.64 -10.56
N TYR A 139 -9.60 -3.76 -11.57
CA TYR A 139 -10.70 -3.25 -12.40
C TYR A 139 -10.69 -3.84 -13.80
#